data_962c9fd2fb3aec1118f5439663f3f0b4
#
_entry.id   962c9fd2fb3aec1118f5439663f3f0b4
#
_cell.length_a   1.000
_cell.length_b   1.000
_cell.length_c   1.000
_cell.angle_alpha   90.00
_cell.angle_beta   90.00
_cell.angle_gamma   90.00
#
_symmetry.space_group_name_H-M   'P 1'
#
loop_
_entity.id
_entity.type
_entity.pdbx_description
1 polymer ?
#
loop_
_entity_poly.entity_id
_entity_poly.type
_entity_poly.pdbx_seq_one_letter_code
_entity_poly.pdbx_strand_id
1 'polypeptide(L)'
;MKFLVWWFRIVGIVNITLGVMWLPFLNAARLELSVPGWDAPIGGAAYRGFLDYMLLFGLDLIVLGVFLVIASFRPEQSRILAWLAIGLSAVRGVLDDVYMIAAGYPLGAMLAFIAVHLTIIATGILALRSASRAAVGPTRARATHAPQPTV
;
A
#
# COMPACT_ATOMS: atom_id res chain seq x y z
N MET A 1 2.42 14.48 12.96
CA MET A 1 1.77 13.21 13.42
C MET A 1 0.41 12.94 12.78
N LYS A 2 -0.52 13.91 12.75
CA LYS A 2 -1.88 13.69 12.18
C LYS A 2 -1.85 13.16 10.74
N PHE A 3 -0.93 13.65 9.90
CA PHE A 3 -0.80 13.22 8.51
C PHE A 3 -0.44 11.73 8.40
N LEU A 4 0.52 11.23 9.18
CA LEU A 4 0.90 9.82 9.18
C LEU A 4 -0.24 8.91 9.66
N VAL A 5 -1.02 9.35 10.67
CA VAL A 5 -2.23 8.63 11.13
C VAL A 5 -3.24 8.45 10.00
N TRP A 6 -3.57 9.55 9.30
CA TRP A 6 -4.52 9.49 8.19
C TRP A 6 -4.00 8.71 7.01
N TRP A 7 -2.70 8.83 6.70
CA TRP A 7 -2.07 8.02 5.66
C TRP A 7 -2.21 6.52 5.94
N PHE A 8 -1.92 6.07 7.16
CA PHE A 8 -2.10 4.68 7.55
C PHE A 8 -3.55 4.19 7.38
N ARG A 9 -4.52 5.01 7.79
CA ARG A 9 -5.94 4.67 7.68
C ARG A 9 -6.39 4.55 6.22
N ILE A 10 -6.07 5.57 5.42
CA ILE A 10 -6.49 5.61 4.02
C ILE A 10 -5.84 4.47 3.24
N VAL A 11 -4.52 4.32 3.34
CA VAL A 11 -3.80 3.26 2.63
C VAL A 11 -4.23 1.88 3.12
N GLY A 12 -4.49 1.72 4.43
CA GLY A 12 -5.01 0.49 5.00
C GLY A 12 -6.39 0.12 4.44
N ILE A 13 -7.32 1.06 4.40
CA ILE A 13 -8.67 0.85 3.83
C ILE A 13 -8.57 0.53 2.34
N VAL A 14 -7.74 1.24 1.58
CA VAL A 14 -7.51 0.98 0.15
C VAL A 14 -7.02 -0.46 -0.06
N ASN A 15 -6.02 -0.91 0.72
CA ASN A 15 -5.52 -2.28 0.62
C ASN A 15 -6.59 -3.33 0.96
N ILE A 16 -7.39 -3.12 2.02
CA ILE A 16 -8.50 -4.02 2.37
C ILE A 16 -9.51 -4.08 1.22
N THR A 17 -9.91 -2.94 0.68
CA THR A 17 -10.89 -2.86 -0.42
C THR A 17 -10.37 -3.58 -1.66
N LEU A 18 -9.13 -3.32 -2.05
CA LEU A 18 -8.49 -4.01 -3.17
C LEU A 18 -8.42 -5.51 -2.91
N GLY A 19 -7.99 -5.94 -1.72
CA GLY A 19 -7.92 -7.36 -1.37
C GLY A 19 -9.28 -8.07 -1.44
N VAL A 20 -10.36 -7.42 -0.99
CA VAL A 20 -11.73 -7.95 -1.13
C VAL A 20 -12.11 -8.10 -2.62
N MET A 21 -11.71 -7.16 -3.48
CA MET A 21 -11.98 -7.26 -4.92
C MET A 21 -11.27 -8.43 -5.60
N TRP A 22 -10.21 -8.98 -5.02
CA TRP A 22 -9.49 -10.17 -5.51
C TRP A 22 -10.10 -11.49 -5.03
N LEU A 23 -11.14 -11.48 -4.19
CA LEU A 23 -11.82 -12.70 -3.77
C LEU A 23 -12.45 -13.41 -5.00
N PRO A 24 -12.42 -14.75 -5.08
CA PRO A 24 -12.80 -15.51 -6.26
C PRO A 24 -14.18 -15.19 -6.80
N PHE A 25 -15.17 -14.99 -5.92
CA PHE A 25 -16.55 -14.68 -6.32
C PHE A 25 -16.73 -13.29 -6.95
N LEU A 26 -15.81 -12.35 -6.68
CA LEU A 26 -15.78 -11.02 -7.29
C LEU A 26 -14.87 -10.98 -8.52
N ASN A 27 -13.82 -11.77 -8.52
CA ASN A 27 -12.78 -11.71 -9.54
C ASN A 27 -13.04 -12.65 -10.72
N ALA A 28 -13.78 -13.73 -10.53
CA ALA A 28 -14.06 -14.71 -11.57
C ALA A 28 -14.63 -14.10 -12.85
N ALA A 29 -15.60 -13.18 -12.72
CA ALA A 29 -16.25 -12.53 -13.87
C ALA A 29 -15.31 -11.55 -14.63
N ARG A 30 -14.17 -11.18 -14.06
CA ARG A 30 -13.22 -10.21 -14.65
C ARG A 30 -12.00 -10.87 -15.27
N LEU A 31 -11.76 -12.14 -14.98
CA LEU A 31 -10.54 -12.84 -15.37
C LEU A 31 -10.32 -12.81 -16.88
N GLU A 32 -11.34 -13.18 -17.65
CA GLU A 32 -11.29 -13.20 -19.11
C GLU A 32 -11.07 -11.81 -19.73
N LEU A 33 -11.57 -10.75 -19.05
CA LEU A 33 -11.40 -9.38 -19.49
C LEU A 33 -10.03 -8.80 -19.12
N SER A 34 -9.40 -9.35 -18.09
CA SER A 34 -8.18 -8.79 -17.49
C SER A 34 -6.92 -9.44 -18.02
N VAL A 35 -6.95 -10.74 -18.35
CA VAL A 35 -5.78 -11.51 -18.78
C VAL A 35 -5.73 -11.60 -20.31
N PRO A 36 -4.73 -11.02 -20.96
CA PRO A 36 -4.59 -11.08 -22.42
C PRO A 36 -4.48 -12.52 -22.92
N GLY A 37 -5.29 -12.86 -23.94
CA GLY A 37 -5.26 -14.19 -24.55
C GLY A 37 -5.75 -15.32 -23.64
N TRP A 38 -6.55 -15.03 -22.64
CA TRP A 38 -7.13 -16.05 -21.77
C TRP A 38 -7.93 -17.10 -22.58
N ASP A 39 -7.52 -18.36 -22.52
CA ASP A 39 -8.09 -19.48 -23.29
C ASP A 39 -8.52 -20.66 -22.41
N ALA A 40 -8.30 -20.58 -21.09
CA ALA A 40 -8.68 -21.67 -20.20
C ALA A 40 -10.19 -21.71 -19.98
N PRO A 41 -10.83 -22.90 -20.11
CA PRO A 41 -12.27 -23.06 -19.91
C PRO A 41 -12.70 -22.67 -18.50
N ILE A 42 -13.82 -21.94 -18.39
CA ILE A 42 -14.44 -21.60 -17.09
C ILE A 42 -14.67 -22.91 -16.29
N GLY A 43 -14.24 -22.90 -15.03
CA GLY A 43 -14.34 -24.07 -14.14
C GLY A 43 -13.33 -25.19 -14.40
N GLY A 44 -12.44 -25.03 -15.39
CA GLY A 44 -11.31 -25.93 -15.64
C GLY A 44 -10.25 -25.85 -14.53
N ALA A 45 -9.30 -26.76 -14.51
CA ALA A 45 -8.26 -26.82 -13.48
C ALA A 45 -7.36 -25.56 -13.50
N ALA A 46 -6.94 -25.11 -14.69
CA ALA A 46 -6.13 -23.89 -14.83
C ALA A 46 -6.89 -22.65 -14.36
N TYR A 47 -8.17 -22.52 -14.72
CA TYR A 47 -9.03 -21.42 -14.26
C TYR A 47 -9.13 -21.37 -12.73
N ARG A 48 -9.43 -22.54 -12.10
CA ARG A 48 -9.52 -22.62 -10.63
C ARG A 48 -8.19 -22.33 -9.96
N GLY A 49 -7.10 -22.92 -10.43
CA GLY A 49 -5.77 -22.71 -9.87
C GLY A 49 -5.33 -21.23 -9.93
N PHE A 50 -5.70 -20.52 -11.00
CA PHE A 50 -5.43 -19.09 -11.10
C PHE A 50 -6.27 -18.27 -10.10
N LEU A 51 -7.55 -18.58 -9.93
CA LEU A 51 -8.40 -17.95 -8.92
C LEU A 51 -7.91 -18.21 -7.49
N ASP A 52 -7.44 -19.43 -7.20
CA ASP A 52 -6.88 -19.80 -5.90
C ASP A 52 -5.59 -18.98 -5.62
N TYR A 53 -4.74 -18.81 -6.63
CA TYR A 53 -3.55 -17.97 -6.51
C TYR A 53 -3.91 -16.48 -6.27
N MET A 54 -4.91 -15.98 -6.97
CA MET A 54 -5.40 -14.61 -6.78
C MET A 54 -6.03 -14.41 -5.40
N LEU A 55 -6.67 -15.43 -4.82
CA LEU A 55 -7.15 -15.41 -3.45
C LEU A 55 -6.02 -15.11 -2.46
N LEU A 56 -4.89 -15.79 -2.59
CA LEU A 56 -3.73 -15.56 -1.71
C LEU A 56 -3.24 -14.11 -1.80
N PHE A 57 -3.15 -13.58 -3.02
CA PHE A 57 -2.79 -12.16 -3.22
C PHE A 57 -3.81 -11.21 -2.56
N GLY A 58 -5.11 -11.50 -2.70
CA GLY A 58 -6.16 -10.72 -2.04
C GLY A 58 -6.07 -10.75 -0.52
N LEU A 59 -5.81 -11.93 0.06
CA LEU A 59 -5.64 -12.08 1.51
C LEU A 59 -4.40 -11.33 2.01
N ASP A 60 -3.29 -11.36 1.28
CA ASP A 60 -2.09 -10.57 1.61
C ASP A 60 -2.40 -9.06 1.70
N LEU A 61 -3.18 -8.54 0.75
CA LEU A 61 -3.60 -7.13 0.75
C LEU A 61 -4.50 -6.82 1.95
N ILE A 62 -5.45 -7.71 2.29
CA ILE A 62 -6.33 -7.54 3.45
C ILE A 62 -5.49 -7.51 4.73
N VAL A 63 -4.58 -8.45 4.91
CA VAL A 63 -3.71 -8.53 6.10
C VAL A 63 -2.86 -7.27 6.21
N LEU A 64 -2.18 -6.86 5.12
CA LEU A 64 -1.40 -5.62 5.10
C LEU A 64 -2.28 -4.42 5.49
N GLY A 65 -3.47 -4.31 4.89
CA GLY A 65 -4.40 -3.22 5.16
C GLY A 65 -4.85 -3.17 6.62
N VAL A 66 -5.17 -4.30 7.22
CA VAL A 66 -5.52 -4.41 8.65
C VAL A 66 -4.36 -3.93 9.53
N PHE A 67 -3.13 -4.39 9.26
CA PHE A 67 -1.96 -3.94 10.02
C PHE A 67 -1.70 -2.44 9.87
N LEU A 68 -1.92 -1.86 8.69
CA LEU A 68 -1.80 -0.41 8.49
C LEU A 68 -2.86 0.36 9.30
N VAL A 69 -4.11 -0.12 9.34
CA VAL A 69 -5.14 0.50 10.19
C VAL A 69 -4.76 0.41 11.66
N ILE A 70 -4.28 -0.74 12.14
CA ILE A 70 -3.78 -0.91 13.52
C ILE A 70 -2.61 0.04 13.78
N ALA A 71 -1.67 0.17 12.85
CA ALA A 71 -0.52 1.08 12.95
C ALA A 71 -0.94 2.55 13.14
N SER A 72 -2.13 2.93 12.66
CA SER A 72 -2.64 4.29 12.83
C SER A 72 -2.87 4.69 14.29
N PHE A 73 -3.01 3.73 15.21
CA PHE A 73 -3.18 3.99 16.64
C PHE A 73 -1.84 4.26 17.36
N ARG A 74 -0.71 3.77 16.79
CA ARG A 74 0.65 3.97 17.32
C ARG A 74 1.63 4.32 16.20
N PRO A 75 1.43 5.44 15.49
CA PRO A 75 2.12 5.73 14.24
C PRO A 75 3.64 5.90 14.40
N GLU A 76 4.12 6.36 15.56
CA GLU A 76 5.55 6.52 15.82
C GLU A 76 6.30 5.20 15.90
N GLN A 77 5.69 4.21 16.55
CA GLN A 77 6.27 2.87 16.72
C GLN A 77 6.15 2.03 15.43
N SER A 78 5.25 2.44 14.53
CA SER A 78 4.86 1.67 13.34
C SER A 78 5.51 2.18 12.04
N ARG A 79 6.56 3.04 12.12
CA ARG A 79 7.20 3.62 10.92
C ARG A 79 7.74 2.58 9.95
N ILE A 80 8.17 1.44 10.46
CA ILE A 80 8.65 0.33 9.62
C ILE A 80 7.53 -0.21 8.71
N LEU A 81 6.28 -0.24 9.18
CA LEU A 81 5.13 -0.65 8.36
C LEU A 81 4.84 0.36 7.24
N ALA A 82 5.09 1.65 7.47
CA ALA A 82 4.98 2.64 6.39
C ALA A 82 6.04 2.39 5.30
N TRP A 83 7.29 2.12 5.68
CA TRP A 83 8.34 1.75 4.73
C TRP A 83 8.03 0.44 3.99
N LEU A 84 7.49 -0.56 4.70
CA LEU A 84 7.06 -1.81 4.08
C LEU A 84 5.97 -1.56 3.02
N ALA A 85 4.94 -0.78 3.36
CA ALA A 85 3.86 -0.46 2.42
C ALA A 85 4.37 0.34 1.20
N ILE A 86 5.30 1.29 1.40
CA ILE A 86 5.97 2.02 0.32
C ILE A 86 6.77 1.06 -0.57
N GLY A 87 7.55 0.16 0.01
CA GLY A 87 8.33 -0.83 -0.73
C GLY A 87 7.45 -1.79 -1.53
N LEU A 88 6.37 -2.30 -0.92
CA LEU A 88 5.41 -3.15 -1.61
C LEU A 88 4.68 -2.40 -2.74
N SER A 89 4.33 -1.13 -2.55
CA SER A 89 3.76 -0.29 -3.61
C SER A 89 4.74 -0.09 -4.77
N ALA A 90 6.03 0.05 -4.51
CA ALA A 90 7.03 0.16 -5.58
C ALA A 90 7.19 -1.15 -6.36
N VAL A 91 7.21 -2.29 -5.68
CA VAL A 91 7.44 -3.60 -6.33
C VAL A 91 6.15 -4.14 -6.95
N ARG A 92 5.07 -4.26 -6.16
CA ARG A 92 3.82 -4.89 -6.60
C ARG A 92 2.91 -3.95 -7.40
N GLY A 93 3.09 -2.64 -7.29
CA GLY A 93 2.27 -1.65 -7.97
C GLY A 93 2.98 -1.02 -9.16
N VAL A 94 4.20 -0.52 -8.98
CA VAL A 94 4.88 0.17 -10.10
C VAL A 94 5.64 -0.81 -10.99
N LEU A 95 6.49 -1.64 -10.40
CA LEU A 95 7.34 -2.56 -11.18
C LEU A 95 6.52 -3.66 -11.86
N ASP A 96 5.56 -4.24 -11.13
CA ASP A 96 4.66 -5.26 -11.64
C ASP A 96 3.77 -4.73 -12.77
N ASP A 97 3.15 -3.57 -12.59
CA ASP A 97 2.30 -2.95 -13.62
C ASP A 97 3.10 -2.57 -14.89
N VAL A 98 4.36 -2.15 -14.75
CA VAL A 98 5.26 -1.94 -15.91
C VAL A 98 5.51 -3.26 -16.65
N TYR A 99 5.77 -4.34 -15.91
CA TYR A 99 5.89 -5.68 -16.51
C TYR A 99 4.61 -6.11 -17.21
N MET A 100 3.44 -5.89 -16.57
CA MET A 100 2.14 -6.22 -17.15
C MET A 100 1.86 -5.45 -18.45
N ILE A 101 2.26 -4.18 -18.53
CA ILE A 101 2.18 -3.41 -19.79
C ILE A 101 3.02 -4.09 -20.89
N ALA A 102 4.24 -4.50 -20.58
CA ALA A 102 5.10 -5.21 -21.53
C ALA A 102 4.53 -6.59 -21.93
N ALA A 103 3.78 -7.23 -21.06
CA ALA A 103 3.06 -8.49 -21.30
C ALA A 103 1.72 -8.31 -22.05
N GLY A 104 1.35 -7.09 -22.47
CA GLY A 104 0.15 -6.84 -23.28
C GLY A 104 -1.13 -6.59 -22.51
N TYR A 105 -1.06 -6.36 -21.20
CA TYR A 105 -2.23 -5.99 -20.40
C TYR A 105 -2.76 -4.58 -20.75
N PRO A 106 -4.05 -4.28 -20.46
CA PRO A 106 -4.68 -3.03 -20.84
C PRO A 106 -3.94 -1.81 -20.29
N LEU A 107 -3.31 -1.02 -21.15
CA LEU A 107 -2.44 0.11 -20.80
C LEU A 107 -3.12 1.11 -19.83
N GLY A 108 -4.39 1.47 -20.11
CA GLY A 108 -5.10 2.44 -19.29
C GLY A 108 -5.30 2.00 -17.84
N ALA A 109 -5.60 0.71 -17.63
CA ALA A 109 -5.76 0.15 -16.29
C ALA A 109 -4.42 0.12 -15.56
N MET A 110 -3.34 -0.34 -16.19
CA MET A 110 -2.01 -0.40 -15.58
C MET A 110 -1.48 1.00 -15.23
N LEU A 111 -1.65 1.99 -16.11
CA LEU A 111 -1.27 3.37 -15.80
C LEU A 111 -2.06 3.96 -14.62
N ALA A 112 -3.34 3.63 -14.49
CA ALA A 112 -4.15 4.05 -13.36
C ALA A 112 -3.63 3.43 -12.03
N PHE A 113 -3.29 2.15 -12.03
CA PHE A 113 -2.69 1.49 -10.85
C PHE A 113 -1.32 2.07 -10.51
N ILE A 114 -0.45 2.29 -11.48
CA ILE A 114 0.85 2.97 -11.29
C ILE A 114 0.64 4.34 -10.62
N ALA A 115 -0.29 5.15 -11.10
CA ALA A 115 -0.57 6.46 -10.53
C ALA A 115 -1.03 6.38 -9.06
N VAL A 116 -1.87 5.41 -8.72
CA VAL A 116 -2.29 5.15 -7.33
C VAL A 116 -1.08 4.79 -6.46
N HIS A 117 -0.24 3.85 -6.91
CA HIS A 117 0.92 3.41 -6.15
C HIS A 117 1.98 4.51 -5.99
N LEU A 118 2.23 5.31 -7.04
CA LEU A 118 3.11 6.49 -6.93
C LEU A 118 2.56 7.51 -5.92
N THR A 119 1.25 7.70 -5.86
CA THR A 119 0.59 8.56 -4.88
C THR A 119 0.79 8.03 -3.46
N ILE A 120 0.62 6.73 -3.22
CA ILE A 120 0.88 6.09 -1.93
C ILE A 120 2.34 6.29 -1.52
N ILE A 121 3.30 6.07 -2.42
CA ILE A 121 4.72 6.24 -2.17
C ILE A 121 5.04 7.69 -1.81
N ALA A 122 4.64 8.64 -2.64
CA ALA A 122 4.95 10.06 -2.46
C ALA A 122 4.36 10.59 -1.14
N THR A 123 3.07 10.34 -0.90
CA THR A 123 2.38 10.77 0.32
C THR A 123 2.92 10.07 1.57
N GLY A 124 3.33 8.81 1.48
CA GLY A 124 3.96 8.06 2.58
C GLY A 124 5.31 8.65 2.98
N ILE A 125 6.17 8.96 2.01
CA ILE A 125 7.45 9.63 2.26
C ILE A 125 7.23 11.00 2.91
N LEU A 126 6.27 11.78 2.41
CA LEU A 126 5.93 13.08 3.00
C LEU A 126 5.39 12.96 4.43
N ALA A 127 4.55 11.95 4.69
CA ALA A 127 4.01 11.68 6.02
C ALA A 127 5.10 11.30 7.03
N LEU A 128 6.05 10.44 6.63
CA LEU A 128 7.20 10.06 7.45
C LEU A 128 8.11 11.24 7.74
N ARG A 129 8.42 12.07 6.73
CA ARG A 129 9.24 13.29 6.90
C ARG A 129 8.59 14.28 7.83
N SER A 130 7.27 14.52 7.71
CA SER A 130 6.54 15.44 8.58
C SER A 130 6.51 14.96 10.03
N ALA A 131 6.36 13.65 10.25
CA ALA A 131 6.40 13.06 11.58
C ALA A 131 7.79 13.20 12.24
N SER A 132 8.88 13.03 11.47
CA SER A 132 10.25 13.20 11.97
C SER A 132 10.55 14.64 12.37
N ARG A 133 10.08 15.62 11.61
CA ARG A 133 10.27 17.05 11.95
C ARG A 133 9.54 17.45 13.23
N ALA A 134 8.33 16.92 13.44
CA ALA A 134 7.55 17.17 14.65
C ALA A 134 8.22 16.63 15.92
N ALA A 135 8.97 15.54 15.82
CA ALA A 135 9.70 14.94 16.94
C ALA A 135 10.94 15.75 17.38
N VAL A 136 11.55 16.52 16.47
CA VAL A 136 12.81 17.28 16.74
C VAL A 136 12.51 18.68 17.28
N GLY A 137 11.33 19.26 17.05
CA GLY A 137 11.01 20.67 17.36
C GLY A 137 11.03 21.07 18.83
N PRO A 138 10.51 20.29 19.81
CA PRO A 138 10.39 20.75 21.20
C PRO A 138 11.69 20.73 22.03
N THR A 139 12.64 19.87 21.67
CA THR A 139 13.84 19.63 22.48
C THR A 139 14.85 20.79 22.40
N ARG A 140 14.91 21.49 21.27
CA ARG A 140 15.85 22.62 21.09
C ARG A 140 15.44 23.87 21.84
N ALA A 141 14.16 24.16 22.01
CA ALA A 141 13.68 25.32 22.73
C ALA A 141 13.91 25.24 24.26
N ARG A 142 13.99 24.00 24.80
CA ARG A 142 14.20 23.81 26.26
C ARG A 142 15.66 23.90 26.67
N ALA A 143 16.60 23.68 25.77
CA ALA A 143 18.04 23.74 26.07
C ALA A 143 18.58 25.18 26.14
N THR A 144 17.90 26.15 25.49
CA THR A 144 18.31 27.59 25.49
C THR A 144 17.82 28.36 26.70
N HIS A 145 16.95 27.76 27.55
CA HIS A 145 16.40 28.43 28.76
C HIS A 145 16.90 27.81 30.08
N ALA A 146 17.98 27.05 30.07
CA ALA A 146 18.62 26.65 31.33
C ALA A 146 19.22 27.88 32.02
N PRO A 147 18.80 28.22 33.25
CA PRO A 147 19.40 29.38 33.98
C PRO A 147 20.89 29.12 34.17
N GLN A 148 21.70 30.10 33.83
CA GLN A 148 23.13 30.07 34.14
C GLN A 148 23.32 30.01 35.65
N PRO A 149 24.19 29.15 36.16
CA PRO A 149 24.51 29.17 37.60
C PRO A 149 25.15 30.50 37.92
N THR A 150 24.51 31.26 38.80
CA THR A 150 25.11 32.45 39.44
C THR A 150 26.26 31.99 40.33
N VAL A 151 27.47 32.45 40.02
CA VAL A 151 28.69 32.31 40.82
C VAL A 151 28.66 33.33 41.96
#